data_1a3a404c9af2cc121ca38d6be829683d
#
_entry.id   1a3a404c9af2cc121ca38d6be829683d
#
_cell.length_a   1.000
_cell.length_b   1.000
_cell.length_c   1.000
_cell.angle_alpha   90.00
_cell.angle_beta   90.00
_cell.angle_gamma   90.00
#
_symmetry.space_group_name_H-M   'P 1'
#
loop_
_entity.id
_entity.type
_entity.pdbx_description
1 polymer ?
#
loop_
_entity_poly.entity_id
_entity_poly.type
_entity_poly.pdbx_seq_one_letter_code
_entity_poly.pdbx_strand_id
1 'polypeptide(L)'
;ASEVFDLTEICMDMFFYPFFNYEYLHLSVSKMVLAAGLFYVFKYICYVARALYRIYKLRKTLRQTGASLIRENELNLTLANNVIGILAWGTYFLVTISLLNIPTKSLSVITAGLAAGLGFAMKDILNNFFYGVQLMSGRLRVGDYIECDGIRGKVDNITYQSTQIEATDGSIMAFPNSSLFAKNFKNLTRNNSYEFLGLPVGVAYGTDVEHARKVILKALAPLCRPDKFGRQVVEEKYGIQVVLSGFGDSSVDLVVKQYVLVEQRTGYIAAANERIYNALNAAGIEIPFPQRDINIRQMPVSEK
;
A
#
# COMPACT_ATOMS: atom_id res chain seq x y z
N ALA A 1 76.90 -12.26 13.82
CA ALA A 1 75.88 -11.21 13.70
C ALA A 1 75.54 -10.97 12.20
N SER A 2 76.49 -11.08 11.25
CA SER A 2 76.20 -10.90 9.82
C SER A 2 75.35 -12.02 9.21
N GLU A 3 75.61 -13.26 9.58
CA GLU A 3 74.83 -14.42 9.03
C GLU A 3 73.36 -14.46 9.48
N VAL A 4 73.05 -13.90 10.69
CA VAL A 4 71.66 -13.82 11.14
C VAL A 4 70.91 -12.69 10.39
N PHE A 5 71.62 -11.62 10.02
CA PHE A 5 71.07 -10.54 9.20
C PHE A 5 70.78 -11.04 7.77
N ASP A 6 71.66 -11.79 7.17
CA ASP A 6 71.46 -12.37 5.84
C ASP A 6 70.27 -13.36 5.79
N LEU A 7 70.08 -14.17 6.83
CA LEU A 7 68.94 -15.11 6.91
C LEU A 7 67.63 -14.37 7.08
N THR A 8 67.61 -13.30 7.85
CA THR A 8 66.39 -12.48 8.01
C THR A 8 66.03 -11.71 6.74
N GLU A 9 67.03 -11.25 6.00
CA GLU A 9 66.84 -10.56 4.71
C GLU A 9 66.34 -11.55 3.64
N ILE A 10 66.89 -12.75 3.55
CA ILE A 10 66.44 -13.84 2.66
C ILE A 10 65.03 -14.29 3.03
N CYS A 11 64.69 -14.42 4.32
CA CYS A 11 63.33 -14.77 4.75
C CYS A 11 62.33 -13.66 4.44
N MET A 12 62.71 -12.38 4.62
CA MET A 12 61.87 -11.23 4.27
C MET A 12 61.68 -11.14 2.76
N ASP A 13 62.71 -11.35 1.96
CA ASP A 13 62.59 -11.36 0.51
C ASP A 13 61.69 -12.51 0.04
N MET A 14 61.89 -13.72 0.57
CA MET A 14 61.00 -14.87 0.26
C MET A 14 59.54 -14.62 0.67
N PHE A 15 59.28 -13.84 1.72
CA PHE A 15 57.93 -13.53 2.20
C PHE A 15 57.23 -12.48 1.37
N PHE A 16 57.98 -11.46 0.90
CA PHE A 16 57.40 -10.34 0.15
C PHE A 16 57.55 -10.45 -1.35
N TYR A 17 58.59 -11.16 -1.84
CA TYR A 17 58.77 -11.41 -3.29
C TYR A 17 57.69 -12.34 -3.83
N PRO A 18 57.14 -12.06 -5.02
CA PRO A 18 56.17 -12.94 -5.64
C PRO A 18 56.84 -14.21 -6.10
N PHE A 19 56.49 -15.37 -5.56
CA PHE A 19 56.96 -16.66 -6.01
C PHE A 19 56.33 -17.10 -7.33
N PHE A 20 55.23 -16.45 -7.74
CA PHE A 20 54.58 -16.60 -9.01
C PHE A 20 54.39 -15.23 -9.65
N ASN A 21 55.12 -14.98 -10.73
CA ASN A 21 55.11 -13.73 -11.46
C ASN A 21 54.73 -13.97 -12.90
N TYR A 22 53.44 -13.98 -13.17
CA TYR A 22 52.89 -14.09 -14.51
C TYR A 22 52.20 -12.77 -14.86
N GLU A 23 52.46 -12.25 -16.03
CA GLU A 23 52.11 -10.93 -16.62
C GLU A 23 51.17 -9.98 -15.80
N TYR A 24 50.28 -10.54 -15.01
CA TYR A 24 49.28 -9.82 -14.23
C TYR A 24 49.06 -10.37 -12.81
N LEU A 25 49.64 -11.53 -12.44
CA LEU A 25 49.39 -12.19 -11.17
C LEU A 25 50.66 -12.24 -10.33
N HIS A 26 50.78 -11.35 -9.37
CA HIS A 26 51.89 -11.28 -8.43
C HIS A 26 51.52 -11.91 -7.09
N LEU A 27 51.69 -13.22 -6.96
CA LEU A 27 51.39 -13.96 -5.74
C LEU A 27 52.63 -13.98 -4.82
N SER A 28 52.53 -13.36 -3.68
CA SER A 28 53.52 -13.45 -2.59
C SER A 28 52.92 -14.16 -1.38
N VAL A 29 53.77 -14.78 -0.57
CA VAL A 29 53.33 -15.47 0.66
C VAL A 29 52.60 -14.49 1.59
N SER A 30 53.05 -13.25 1.68
CA SER A 30 52.43 -12.19 2.48
C SER A 30 50.97 -11.94 2.08
N LYS A 31 50.66 -11.87 0.79
CA LYS A 31 49.29 -11.69 0.28
C LYS A 31 48.39 -12.86 0.60
N MET A 32 48.92 -14.10 0.51
CA MET A 32 48.18 -15.30 0.87
C MET A 32 47.87 -15.35 2.36
N VAL A 33 48.84 -15.02 3.22
CA VAL A 33 48.62 -14.92 4.68
C VAL A 33 47.58 -13.83 5.01
N LEU A 34 47.65 -12.69 4.31
CA LEU A 34 46.73 -11.60 4.49
C LEU A 34 45.32 -11.98 4.04
N ALA A 35 45.16 -12.68 2.91
CA ALA A 35 43.87 -13.18 2.45
C ALA A 35 43.27 -14.20 3.45
N ALA A 36 44.12 -15.12 3.99
CA ALA A 36 43.71 -16.05 5.02
C ALA A 36 43.28 -15.35 6.32
N GLY A 37 44.05 -14.32 6.74
CA GLY A 37 43.68 -13.47 7.90
C GLY A 37 42.33 -12.77 7.69
N LEU A 38 42.12 -12.17 6.53
CA LEU A 38 40.86 -11.56 6.14
C LEU A 38 39.67 -12.53 6.16
N PHE A 39 39.90 -13.81 5.75
CA PHE A 39 38.87 -14.83 5.85
C PHE A 39 38.33 -15.00 7.27
N TYR A 40 39.21 -15.06 8.27
CA TYR A 40 38.79 -15.16 9.68
C TYR A 40 38.10 -13.89 10.17
N VAL A 41 38.58 -12.71 9.75
CA VAL A 41 37.95 -11.43 10.08
C VAL A 41 36.52 -11.38 9.52
N PHE A 42 36.33 -11.70 8.24
CA PHE A 42 34.98 -11.73 7.64
C PHE A 42 34.07 -12.78 8.28
N LYS A 43 34.62 -13.96 8.59
CA LYS A 43 33.89 -15.01 9.34
C LYS A 43 33.42 -14.49 10.70
N TYR A 44 34.29 -13.77 11.43
CA TYR A 44 33.95 -13.18 12.71
C TYR A 44 32.90 -12.06 12.58
N ILE A 45 33.06 -11.17 11.63
CA ILE A 45 32.06 -10.10 11.33
C ILE A 45 30.70 -10.73 11.01
N CYS A 46 30.67 -11.76 10.19
CA CYS A 46 29.45 -12.48 9.84
C CYS A 46 28.79 -13.13 11.06
N TYR A 47 29.58 -13.72 11.95
CA TYR A 47 29.11 -14.29 13.20
C TYR A 47 28.50 -13.22 14.12
N VAL A 48 29.21 -12.10 14.33
CA VAL A 48 28.72 -10.99 15.15
C VAL A 48 27.46 -10.36 14.59
N ALA A 49 27.41 -10.13 13.26
CA ALA A 49 26.23 -9.57 12.60
C ALA A 49 24.99 -10.46 12.78
N ARG A 50 25.15 -11.78 12.61
CA ARG A 50 24.08 -12.77 12.84
C ARG A 50 23.63 -12.80 14.32
N ALA A 51 24.57 -12.73 15.24
CA ALA A 51 24.27 -12.71 16.68
C ALA A 51 23.51 -11.44 17.08
N LEU A 52 23.95 -10.28 16.62
CA LEU A 52 23.28 -8.99 16.87
C LEU A 52 21.87 -8.98 16.29
N TYR A 53 21.69 -9.46 15.07
CA TYR A 53 20.37 -9.56 14.44
C TYR A 53 19.44 -10.51 15.21
N ARG A 54 19.96 -11.64 15.70
CA ARG A 54 19.19 -12.58 16.53
C ARG A 54 18.75 -11.93 17.84
N ILE A 55 19.66 -11.23 18.54
CA ILE A 55 19.36 -10.53 19.79
C ILE A 55 18.32 -9.42 19.56
N TYR A 56 18.49 -8.63 18.50
CA TYR A 56 17.52 -7.58 18.15
C TYR A 56 16.12 -8.17 17.94
N LYS A 57 16.02 -9.26 17.21
CA LYS A 57 14.75 -9.90 16.91
C LYS A 57 14.11 -10.55 18.16
N LEU A 58 14.90 -11.21 19.00
CA LEU A 58 14.42 -11.75 20.28
C LEU A 58 13.83 -10.66 21.17
N ARG A 59 14.49 -9.51 21.28
CA ARG A 59 13.96 -8.36 22.04
C ARG A 59 12.63 -7.85 21.50
N LYS A 60 12.44 -7.86 20.18
CA LYS A 60 11.19 -7.46 19.54
C LYS A 60 10.08 -8.49 19.76
N THR A 61 10.39 -9.78 19.67
CA THR A 61 9.42 -10.88 19.86
C THR A 61 8.93 -10.99 21.30
N LEU A 62 9.79 -10.73 22.29
CA LEU A 62 9.40 -10.71 23.71
C LEU A 62 8.37 -9.60 24.04
N ARG A 63 8.22 -8.60 23.19
CA ARG A 63 7.20 -7.55 23.32
C ARG A 63 5.86 -7.91 22.65
N GLN A 64 5.79 -8.99 21.90
CA GLN A 64 4.59 -9.39 21.12
C GLN A 64 4.29 -10.87 21.43
N THR A 65 3.20 -11.14 22.14
CA THR A 65 2.81 -12.49 22.56
C THR A 65 1.85 -13.10 21.51
N GLY A 66 2.26 -14.21 20.85
CA GLY A 66 1.37 -14.97 19.97
C GLY A 66 2.09 -16.13 19.24
N ALA A 67 1.48 -17.32 19.22
CA ALA A 67 2.06 -18.55 18.67
C ALA A 67 2.26 -18.51 17.13
N SER A 68 1.45 -17.78 16.39
CA SER A 68 1.59 -17.59 14.92
C SER A 68 2.85 -16.81 14.53
N LEU A 69 3.33 -15.94 15.41
CA LEU A 69 4.53 -15.14 15.24
C LEU A 69 5.84 -15.95 15.30
N ILE A 70 5.83 -17.12 15.92
CA ILE A 70 7.05 -17.95 16.10
C ILE A 70 7.49 -18.51 14.73
N ARG A 71 6.57 -19.04 13.95
CA ARG A 71 6.87 -19.65 12.63
C ARG A 71 7.32 -18.61 11.59
N GLU A 72 6.68 -17.46 11.57
CA GLU A 72 7.07 -16.33 10.69
C GLU A 72 8.44 -15.77 11.09
N ASN A 73 8.76 -15.77 12.36
CA ASN A 73 10.04 -15.33 12.89
C ASN A 73 11.20 -16.24 12.48
N GLU A 74 11.02 -17.55 12.40
CA GLU A 74 12.09 -18.50 11.96
C GLU A 74 12.42 -18.33 10.49
N LEU A 75 11.41 -18.20 9.61
CA LEU A 75 11.62 -17.95 8.19
C LEU A 75 12.41 -16.66 7.94
N ASN A 76 12.02 -15.58 8.60
CA ASN A 76 12.68 -14.29 8.47
C ASN A 76 14.12 -14.30 9.03
N LEU A 77 14.42 -15.10 10.07
CA LEU A 77 15.77 -15.26 10.60
C LEU A 77 16.68 -16.00 9.59
N THR A 78 16.15 -17.04 8.96
CA THR A 78 16.89 -17.80 7.96
C THR A 78 17.20 -16.96 6.73
N LEU A 79 16.22 -16.22 6.21
CA LEU A 79 16.42 -15.30 5.08
C LEU A 79 17.46 -14.22 5.40
N ALA A 80 17.37 -13.57 6.55
CA ALA A 80 18.33 -12.55 6.96
C ALA A 80 19.76 -13.13 7.11
N ASN A 81 19.89 -14.31 7.71
CA ASN A 81 21.17 -15.00 7.84
C ASN A 81 21.81 -15.32 6.48
N ASN A 82 20.98 -15.73 5.50
CA ASN A 82 21.46 -16.01 4.16
C ASN A 82 21.89 -14.72 3.43
N VAL A 83 21.10 -13.64 3.53
CA VAL A 83 21.45 -12.34 2.94
C VAL A 83 22.74 -11.78 3.54
N ILE A 84 22.89 -11.80 4.87
CA ILE A 84 24.12 -11.39 5.56
C ILE A 84 25.30 -12.24 5.07
N GLY A 85 25.09 -13.56 4.91
CA GLY A 85 26.11 -14.46 4.40
C GLY A 85 26.55 -14.10 2.97
N ILE A 86 25.59 -13.93 2.06
CA ILE A 86 25.88 -13.59 0.65
C ILE A 86 26.63 -12.26 0.55
N LEU A 87 26.21 -11.22 1.26
CA LEU A 87 26.85 -9.92 1.26
C LEU A 87 28.28 -9.99 1.82
N ALA A 88 28.48 -10.65 2.96
CA ALA A 88 29.78 -10.78 3.59
C ALA A 88 30.77 -11.56 2.70
N TRP A 89 30.35 -12.73 2.18
CA TRP A 89 31.20 -13.54 1.31
C TRP A 89 31.46 -12.90 -0.05
N GLY A 90 30.46 -12.20 -0.61
CA GLY A 90 30.64 -11.40 -1.84
C GLY A 90 31.66 -10.29 -1.65
N THR A 91 31.56 -9.55 -0.54
CA THR A 91 32.54 -8.49 -0.21
C THR A 91 33.93 -9.07 0.04
N TYR A 92 34.05 -10.17 0.79
CA TYR A 92 35.31 -10.89 0.99
C TYR A 92 35.95 -11.27 -0.35
N PHE A 93 35.16 -11.83 -1.27
CA PHE A 93 35.66 -12.24 -2.60
C PHE A 93 36.20 -11.05 -3.39
N LEU A 94 35.49 -9.93 -3.42
CA LEU A 94 35.94 -8.72 -4.11
C LEU A 94 37.24 -8.14 -3.50
N VAL A 95 37.31 -8.09 -2.17
CA VAL A 95 38.52 -7.61 -1.47
C VAL A 95 39.72 -8.54 -1.75
N THR A 96 39.50 -9.85 -1.76
CA THR A 96 40.54 -10.83 -2.01
C THR A 96 41.09 -10.73 -3.45
N ILE A 97 40.21 -10.54 -4.45
CA ILE A 97 40.62 -10.33 -5.85
C ILE A 97 41.45 -9.06 -5.97
N SER A 98 41.03 -7.96 -5.31
CA SER A 98 41.78 -6.71 -5.31
C SER A 98 43.16 -6.84 -4.64
N LEU A 99 43.23 -7.57 -3.53
CA LEU A 99 44.47 -7.83 -2.80
C LEU A 99 45.48 -8.66 -3.62
N LEU A 100 45.00 -9.64 -4.38
CA LEU A 100 45.82 -10.52 -5.22
C LEU A 100 46.28 -9.83 -6.51
N ASN A 101 45.89 -8.58 -6.76
CA ASN A 101 46.17 -7.82 -7.99
C ASN A 101 45.73 -8.55 -9.26
N ILE A 102 44.65 -9.33 -9.20
CA ILE A 102 44.10 -9.99 -10.37
C ILE A 102 43.62 -8.94 -11.36
N PRO A 103 43.96 -9.04 -12.66
CA PRO A 103 43.58 -8.03 -13.64
C PRO A 103 42.05 -7.92 -13.72
N THR A 104 41.53 -6.80 -13.21
CA THR A 104 40.08 -6.59 -13.03
C THR A 104 39.38 -6.15 -14.32
N LYS A 105 40.13 -5.88 -15.42
CA LYS A 105 39.53 -5.39 -16.67
C LYS A 105 38.43 -6.31 -17.23
N SER A 106 38.69 -7.61 -17.34
CA SER A 106 37.69 -8.57 -17.79
C SER A 106 36.62 -8.87 -16.74
N LEU A 107 36.99 -8.84 -15.45
CA LEU A 107 36.11 -9.07 -14.34
C LEU A 107 35.15 -7.88 -14.14
N SER A 108 35.60 -6.64 -14.42
CA SER A 108 34.77 -5.44 -14.31
C SER A 108 33.58 -5.45 -15.29
N VAL A 109 33.76 -5.97 -16.49
CA VAL A 109 32.66 -6.09 -17.47
C VAL A 109 31.61 -7.10 -16.97
N ILE A 110 32.05 -8.24 -16.45
CA ILE A 110 31.14 -9.26 -15.92
C ILE A 110 30.42 -8.75 -14.67
N THR A 111 31.14 -8.09 -13.76
CA THR A 111 30.55 -7.54 -12.54
C THR A 111 29.60 -6.39 -12.84
N ALA A 112 29.90 -5.54 -13.82
CA ALA A 112 29.00 -4.48 -14.27
C ALA A 112 27.71 -5.05 -14.87
N GLY A 113 27.81 -6.11 -15.70
CA GLY A 113 26.66 -6.81 -16.25
C GLY A 113 25.78 -7.44 -15.15
N LEU A 114 26.43 -8.13 -14.19
CA LEU A 114 25.73 -8.70 -13.03
C LEU A 114 25.06 -7.63 -12.17
N ALA A 115 25.75 -6.53 -11.88
CA ALA A 115 25.21 -5.42 -11.10
C ALA A 115 24.01 -4.76 -11.80
N ALA A 116 24.10 -4.55 -13.12
CA ALA A 116 22.99 -4.03 -13.90
C ALA A 116 21.79 -4.99 -13.90
N GLY A 117 22.04 -6.28 -14.14
CA GLY A 117 21.00 -7.33 -14.09
C GLY A 117 20.31 -7.41 -12.74
N LEU A 118 21.09 -7.38 -11.64
CA LEU A 118 20.56 -7.37 -10.28
C LEU A 118 19.78 -6.08 -9.99
N GLY A 119 20.27 -4.93 -10.44
CA GLY A 119 19.59 -3.65 -10.31
C GLY A 119 18.22 -3.64 -11.00
N PHE A 120 18.14 -4.20 -12.21
CA PHE A 120 16.86 -4.37 -12.91
C PHE A 120 15.93 -5.34 -12.18
N ALA A 121 16.45 -6.48 -11.70
CA ALA A 121 15.65 -7.44 -10.94
C ALA A 121 15.11 -6.86 -9.61
N MET A 122 15.85 -5.95 -8.98
CA MET A 122 15.44 -5.31 -7.72
C MET A 122 14.60 -4.03 -7.91
N LYS A 123 14.43 -3.54 -9.13
CA LYS A 123 13.77 -2.27 -9.43
C LYS A 123 12.40 -2.14 -8.75
N ASP A 124 11.57 -3.16 -8.86
CA ASP A 124 10.21 -3.11 -8.31
C ASP A 124 10.20 -3.13 -6.78
N ILE A 125 11.13 -3.84 -6.17
CA ILE A 125 11.29 -3.87 -4.70
C ILE A 125 11.68 -2.48 -4.20
N LEU A 126 12.66 -1.85 -4.85
CA LEU A 126 13.12 -0.51 -4.50
C LEU A 126 12.02 0.55 -4.74
N ASN A 127 11.29 0.45 -5.85
CA ASN A 127 10.17 1.33 -6.14
C ASN A 127 9.09 1.24 -5.04
N ASN A 128 8.69 0.02 -4.68
CA ASN A 128 7.70 -0.17 -3.61
C ASN A 128 8.18 0.40 -2.27
N PHE A 129 9.46 0.21 -1.94
CA PHE A 129 10.04 0.76 -0.72
C PHE A 129 9.99 2.29 -0.70
N PHE A 130 10.51 2.96 -1.74
CA PHE A 130 10.54 4.42 -1.80
C PHE A 130 9.14 5.03 -1.84
N TYR A 131 8.22 4.45 -2.61
CA TYR A 131 6.84 4.90 -2.65
C TYR A 131 6.11 4.65 -1.32
N GLY A 132 6.41 3.54 -0.62
CA GLY A 132 5.90 3.30 0.73
C GLY A 132 6.32 4.38 1.72
N VAL A 133 7.60 4.74 1.74
CA VAL A 133 8.10 5.86 2.55
C VAL A 133 7.41 7.18 2.18
N GLN A 134 7.23 7.43 0.88
CA GLN A 134 6.60 8.65 0.40
C GLN A 134 5.08 8.71 0.73
N LEU A 135 4.37 7.60 0.67
CA LEU A 135 2.98 7.51 1.12
C LEU A 135 2.86 7.81 2.61
N MET A 136 3.71 7.18 3.45
CA MET A 136 3.74 7.40 4.90
C MET A 136 4.15 8.82 5.29
N SER A 137 4.97 9.52 4.48
CA SER A 137 5.44 10.88 4.79
C SER A 137 4.37 11.96 4.69
N GLY A 138 3.10 11.58 4.60
CA GLY A 138 1.98 12.49 4.76
C GLY A 138 0.94 12.46 3.64
N ARG A 139 1.06 11.59 2.63
CA ARG A 139 -0.01 11.43 1.62
C ARG A 139 -1.14 10.53 2.10
N LEU A 140 -0.82 9.53 2.92
CA LEU A 140 -1.75 8.54 3.40
C LEU A 140 -1.45 8.19 4.86
N ARG A 141 -2.48 7.95 5.66
CA ARG A 141 -2.37 7.53 7.06
C ARG A 141 -3.18 6.27 7.29
N VAL A 142 -2.73 5.44 8.22
CA VAL A 142 -3.54 4.33 8.74
C VAL A 142 -4.82 4.91 9.34
N GLY A 143 -5.96 4.35 8.95
CA GLY A 143 -7.29 4.85 9.31
C GLY A 143 -7.95 5.76 8.27
N ASP A 144 -7.21 6.27 7.26
CA ASP A 144 -7.81 7.03 6.17
C ASP A 144 -8.76 6.14 5.34
N TYR A 145 -9.88 6.70 4.90
CA TYR A 145 -10.72 6.09 3.88
C TYR A 145 -10.29 6.57 2.50
N ILE A 146 -10.03 5.62 1.61
CA ILE A 146 -9.63 5.92 0.24
C ILE A 146 -10.50 5.19 -0.78
N GLU A 147 -10.50 5.73 -1.99
CA GLU A 147 -11.08 5.10 -3.16
C GLU A 147 -10.00 5.01 -4.25
N CYS A 148 -9.68 3.80 -4.68
CA CYS A 148 -8.72 3.51 -5.72
C CYS A 148 -9.24 2.39 -6.61
N ASP A 149 -9.22 2.56 -7.94
CA ASP A 149 -9.73 1.58 -8.90
C ASP A 149 -11.17 1.09 -8.62
N GLY A 150 -12.04 1.98 -8.13
CA GLY A 150 -13.42 1.63 -7.76
C GLY A 150 -13.55 0.90 -6.43
N ILE A 151 -12.44 0.58 -5.77
CA ILE A 151 -12.44 -0.05 -4.46
C ILE A 151 -12.39 1.03 -3.40
N ARG A 152 -13.36 0.99 -2.50
CA ARG A 152 -13.44 1.86 -1.33
C ARG A 152 -13.11 1.07 -0.08
N GLY A 153 -12.30 1.64 0.78
CA GLY A 153 -11.98 0.99 2.04
C GLY A 153 -11.14 1.86 2.96
N LYS A 154 -10.94 1.36 4.15
CA LYS A 154 -10.12 1.94 5.18
C LYS A 154 -8.69 1.42 5.09
N VAL A 155 -7.72 2.30 5.16
CA VAL A 155 -6.31 1.91 5.24
C VAL A 155 -6.08 1.24 6.59
N ASP A 156 -5.82 -0.07 6.55
CA ASP A 156 -5.54 -0.88 7.73
C ASP A 156 -4.06 -0.80 8.11
N ASN A 157 -3.19 -0.98 7.12
CA ASN A 157 -1.74 -0.99 7.36
C ASN A 157 -0.96 -0.50 6.14
N ILE A 158 0.17 0.16 6.38
CA ILE A 158 1.12 0.58 5.35
C ILE A 158 2.47 -0.03 5.66
N THR A 159 2.90 -0.97 4.80
CA THR A 159 4.21 -1.61 4.90
C THR A 159 5.19 -0.98 3.90
N TYR A 160 6.46 -1.38 3.95
CA TYR A 160 7.44 -0.96 2.96
C TYR A 160 7.19 -1.50 1.55
N GLN A 161 6.35 -2.53 1.38
CA GLN A 161 6.05 -3.15 0.10
C GLN A 161 4.65 -2.84 -0.41
N SER A 162 3.67 -2.79 0.50
CA SER A 162 2.26 -2.69 0.16
C SER A 162 1.47 -1.89 1.18
N THR A 163 0.40 -1.29 0.73
CA THR A 163 -0.65 -0.70 1.55
C THR A 163 -1.85 -1.64 1.57
N GLN A 164 -2.30 -2.01 2.77
CA GLN A 164 -3.46 -2.87 2.98
C GLN A 164 -4.69 -2.00 3.24
N ILE A 165 -5.77 -2.32 2.54
CA ILE A 165 -7.04 -1.62 2.62
C ILE A 165 -8.11 -2.65 2.99
N GLU A 166 -8.82 -2.40 4.08
CA GLU A 166 -10.03 -3.12 4.46
C GLU A 166 -11.21 -2.53 3.67
N ALA A 167 -11.70 -3.30 2.70
CA ALA A 167 -12.83 -2.90 1.87
C ALA A 167 -14.16 -2.96 2.65
N THR A 168 -15.21 -2.35 2.10
CA THR A 168 -16.53 -2.27 2.74
C THR A 168 -17.23 -3.62 2.93
N ASP A 169 -16.79 -4.65 2.22
CA ASP A 169 -17.24 -6.04 2.36
C ASP A 169 -16.47 -6.85 3.41
N GLY A 170 -15.50 -6.22 4.08
CA GLY A 170 -14.62 -6.83 5.07
C GLY A 170 -13.41 -7.56 4.48
N SER A 171 -13.23 -7.56 3.16
CA SER A 171 -12.04 -8.13 2.53
C SER A 171 -10.83 -7.21 2.69
N ILE A 172 -9.63 -7.81 2.82
CA ILE A 172 -8.38 -7.05 2.86
C ILE A 172 -7.71 -7.12 1.50
N MET A 173 -7.52 -5.95 0.88
CA MET A 173 -6.81 -5.83 -0.38
C MET A 173 -5.43 -5.22 -0.15
N ALA A 174 -4.40 -5.86 -0.70
CA ALA A 174 -3.02 -5.38 -0.63
C ALA A 174 -2.62 -4.78 -1.99
N PHE A 175 -2.41 -3.47 -2.01
CA PHE A 175 -1.90 -2.75 -3.18
C PHE A 175 -0.39 -2.58 -3.06
N PRO A 176 0.43 -2.99 -4.06
CA PRO A 176 1.83 -2.60 -4.10
C PRO A 176 1.94 -1.06 -4.02
N ASN A 177 2.85 -0.55 -3.19
CA ASN A 177 2.97 0.90 -2.97
C ASN A 177 3.25 1.67 -4.26
N SER A 178 4.02 1.08 -5.19
CA SER A 178 4.29 1.67 -6.50
C SER A 178 3.01 1.81 -7.34
N SER A 179 2.14 0.81 -7.32
CA SER A 179 0.86 0.85 -8.02
C SER A 179 -0.08 1.89 -7.43
N LEU A 180 -0.20 1.94 -6.10
CA LEU A 180 -1.05 2.91 -5.42
C LEU A 180 -0.56 4.34 -5.64
N PHE A 181 0.77 4.55 -5.64
CA PHE A 181 1.35 5.87 -5.85
C PHE A 181 1.23 6.36 -7.29
N ALA A 182 1.36 5.45 -8.27
CA ALA A 182 1.25 5.76 -9.69
C ALA A 182 -0.21 6.00 -10.14
N LYS A 183 -1.19 5.51 -9.39
CA LYS A 183 -2.62 5.69 -9.67
C LYS A 183 -3.17 6.91 -8.95
N ASN A 184 -4.22 7.48 -9.52
CA ASN A 184 -4.99 8.51 -8.83
C ASN A 184 -5.91 7.84 -7.82
N PHE A 185 -5.69 8.07 -6.55
CA PHE A 185 -6.60 7.68 -5.50
C PHE A 185 -7.24 8.92 -4.85
N LYS A 186 -8.49 8.79 -4.42
CA LYS A 186 -9.18 9.82 -3.62
C LYS A 186 -9.00 9.48 -2.15
N ASN A 187 -8.46 10.40 -1.37
CA ASN A 187 -8.50 10.31 0.08
C ASN A 187 -9.76 11.04 0.57
N LEU A 188 -10.69 10.28 1.11
CA LEU A 188 -12.03 10.75 1.47
C LEU A 188 -12.06 11.39 2.86
N THR A 189 -11.06 11.11 3.70
CA THR A 189 -11.03 11.56 5.11
C THR A 189 -9.90 12.52 5.44
N ARG A 190 -9.06 12.87 4.45
CA ARG A 190 -7.86 13.70 4.66
C ARG A 190 -8.14 15.07 5.27
N ASN A 191 -9.13 15.76 4.74
CA ASN A 191 -9.48 17.13 5.14
C ASN A 191 -10.70 17.17 6.04
N ASN A 192 -11.60 16.23 5.86
CA ASN A 192 -12.87 16.15 6.57
C ASN A 192 -13.33 14.68 6.59
N SER A 193 -13.97 14.25 7.66
CA SER A 193 -14.53 12.90 7.76
C SER A 193 -15.86 12.73 7.00
N TYR A 194 -16.35 13.76 6.34
CA TYR A 194 -17.61 13.77 5.61
C TYR A 194 -17.38 13.79 4.11
N GLU A 195 -18.24 13.08 3.39
CA GLU A 195 -18.27 13.10 1.93
C GLU A 195 -19.62 13.57 1.41
N PHE A 196 -19.61 14.16 0.24
CA PHE A 196 -20.84 14.57 -0.45
C PHE A 196 -21.62 13.34 -0.90
N LEU A 197 -22.92 13.36 -0.60
CA LEU A 197 -23.89 12.35 -1.02
C LEU A 197 -25.08 13.03 -1.69
N GLY A 198 -25.37 12.66 -2.93
CA GLY A 198 -26.58 13.02 -3.65
C GLY A 198 -27.48 11.79 -3.81
N LEU A 199 -28.68 11.81 -3.21
CA LEU A 199 -29.66 10.76 -3.38
C LEU A 199 -30.71 11.22 -4.40
N PRO A 200 -30.88 10.55 -5.54
CA PRO A 200 -31.92 10.85 -6.50
C PRO A 200 -33.29 10.39 -5.99
N VAL A 201 -34.31 11.19 -6.14
CA VAL A 201 -35.71 10.90 -5.78
C VAL A 201 -36.60 11.40 -6.91
N GLY A 202 -37.31 10.49 -7.59
CA GLY A 202 -38.29 10.84 -8.63
C GLY A 202 -39.70 10.90 -8.05
N VAL A 203 -40.46 11.96 -8.35
CA VAL A 203 -41.87 12.09 -8.02
C VAL A 203 -42.70 12.33 -9.29
N ALA A 204 -44.00 11.97 -9.27
CA ALA A 204 -44.85 12.11 -10.45
C ALA A 204 -44.98 13.57 -10.90
N TYR A 205 -45.20 13.80 -12.19
CA TYR A 205 -45.54 15.09 -12.72
C TYR A 205 -46.86 15.61 -12.11
N GLY A 206 -46.90 16.90 -11.81
CA GLY A 206 -48.02 17.52 -11.08
C GLY A 206 -47.86 17.50 -9.56
N THR A 207 -46.82 16.84 -9.02
CA THR A 207 -46.53 16.90 -7.58
C THR A 207 -46.08 18.31 -7.16
N ASP A 208 -46.58 18.81 -6.05
CA ASP A 208 -46.05 20.04 -5.41
C ASP A 208 -44.64 19.75 -4.86
N VAL A 209 -43.63 20.32 -5.53
CA VAL A 209 -42.21 20.15 -5.19
C VAL A 209 -41.91 20.67 -3.77
N GLU A 210 -42.58 21.77 -3.33
CA GLU A 210 -42.37 22.31 -1.98
C GLU A 210 -42.93 21.37 -0.91
N HIS A 211 -44.05 20.77 -1.16
CA HIS A 211 -44.64 19.76 -0.28
C HIS A 211 -43.74 18.52 -0.22
N ALA A 212 -43.30 17.99 -1.37
CA ALA A 212 -42.38 16.86 -1.42
C ALA A 212 -41.06 17.13 -0.66
N ARG A 213 -40.48 18.32 -0.85
CA ARG A 213 -39.29 18.78 -0.13
C ARG A 213 -39.48 18.72 1.39
N LYS A 214 -40.56 19.26 1.90
CA LYS A 214 -40.86 19.27 3.35
C LYS A 214 -41.03 17.86 3.90
N VAL A 215 -41.69 16.97 3.17
CA VAL A 215 -41.88 15.57 3.54
C VAL A 215 -40.54 14.84 3.63
N ILE A 216 -39.67 14.99 2.62
CA ILE A 216 -38.34 14.36 2.57
C ILE A 216 -37.46 14.88 3.73
N LEU A 217 -37.39 16.19 3.94
CA LEU A 217 -36.62 16.78 5.03
C LEU A 217 -37.06 16.26 6.39
N LYS A 218 -38.39 16.18 6.65
CA LYS A 218 -38.94 15.63 7.87
C LYS A 218 -38.60 14.16 8.07
N ALA A 219 -38.60 13.37 6.99
CA ALA A 219 -38.25 11.94 7.02
C ALA A 219 -36.79 11.70 7.39
N LEU A 220 -35.89 12.58 6.93
CA LEU A 220 -34.45 12.45 7.14
C LEU A 220 -33.96 13.07 8.46
N ALA A 221 -34.72 13.96 9.09
CA ALA A 221 -34.34 14.61 10.34
C ALA A 221 -33.90 13.63 11.46
N PRO A 222 -34.53 12.45 11.65
CA PRO A 222 -34.08 11.48 12.64
C PRO A 222 -32.71 10.86 12.35
N LEU A 223 -32.21 10.89 11.10
CA LEU A 223 -30.91 10.38 10.70
C LEU A 223 -29.78 11.37 10.98
N CYS A 224 -30.09 12.64 11.28
CA CYS A 224 -29.09 13.65 11.64
C CYS A 224 -28.59 13.54 13.09
N ARG A 225 -28.90 12.43 13.79
CA ARG A 225 -28.47 12.21 15.16
C ARG A 225 -26.99 11.81 15.25
N PRO A 226 -26.32 12.13 16.35
CA PRO A 226 -24.95 11.69 16.55
C PRO A 226 -24.85 10.16 16.62
N ASP A 227 -23.72 9.63 16.16
CA ASP A 227 -23.37 8.22 16.23
C ASP A 227 -23.03 7.79 17.67
N LYS A 228 -22.64 6.51 17.84
CA LYS A 228 -22.21 5.95 19.13
C LYS A 228 -21.01 6.66 19.77
N PHE A 229 -20.26 7.41 18.97
CA PHE A 229 -19.08 8.16 19.38
C PHE A 229 -19.35 9.66 19.54
N GLY A 230 -20.61 10.09 19.43
CA GLY A 230 -21.00 11.49 19.53
C GLY A 230 -20.73 12.34 18.28
N ARG A 231 -20.33 11.72 17.14
CA ARG A 231 -20.11 12.42 15.89
C ARG A 231 -21.42 12.53 15.12
N GLN A 232 -21.74 13.69 14.60
CA GLN A 232 -22.91 13.87 13.75
C GLN A 232 -22.80 13.02 12.48
N VAL A 233 -23.84 12.27 12.15
CA VAL A 233 -23.85 11.43 10.94
C VAL A 233 -23.92 12.27 9.68
N VAL A 234 -24.69 13.36 9.71
CA VAL A 234 -24.79 14.38 8.67
C VAL A 234 -24.13 15.66 9.16
N GLU A 235 -23.29 16.27 8.34
CA GLU A 235 -22.58 17.50 8.70
C GLU A 235 -23.56 18.68 8.86
N GLU A 236 -23.62 19.23 10.04
CA GLU A 236 -24.56 20.33 10.39
C GLU A 236 -24.32 21.61 9.57
N LYS A 237 -23.07 21.89 9.23
CA LYS A 237 -22.68 23.09 8.49
C LYS A 237 -23.43 23.25 7.18
N TYR A 238 -23.67 22.15 6.46
CA TYR A 238 -24.33 22.16 5.16
C TYR A 238 -25.79 21.70 5.25
N GLY A 239 -26.14 20.96 6.29
CA GLY A 239 -27.47 20.39 6.46
C GLY A 239 -27.90 19.46 5.34
N ILE A 240 -29.19 19.21 5.25
CA ILE A 240 -29.82 18.47 4.16
C ILE A 240 -30.52 19.45 3.23
N GLN A 241 -30.25 19.37 1.94
CA GLN A 241 -30.87 20.20 0.92
C GLN A 241 -31.59 19.33 -0.09
N VAL A 242 -32.84 19.60 -0.37
CA VAL A 242 -33.62 18.94 -1.43
C VAL A 242 -33.80 19.92 -2.57
N VAL A 243 -33.22 19.61 -3.72
CA VAL A 243 -33.26 20.50 -4.89
C VAL A 243 -33.87 19.79 -6.08
N LEU A 244 -34.56 20.55 -6.93
CA LEU A 244 -34.97 20.05 -8.23
C LEU A 244 -33.74 19.87 -9.10
N SER A 245 -33.56 18.67 -9.61
CA SER A 245 -32.40 18.26 -10.44
C SER A 245 -32.71 18.34 -11.93
N GLY A 246 -33.91 17.96 -12.32
CA GLY A 246 -34.32 17.90 -13.72
C GLY A 246 -35.71 17.33 -13.89
N PHE A 247 -36.01 17.05 -15.16
CA PHE A 247 -37.26 16.43 -15.59
C PHE A 247 -36.91 15.15 -16.34
N GLY A 248 -37.31 14.00 -15.77
CA GLY A 248 -37.13 12.69 -16.38
C GLY A 248 -38.28 12.34 -17.34
N ASP A 249 -38.14 11.20 -18.02
CA ASP A 249 -39.17 10.75 -18.99
C ASP A 249 -40.54 10.52 -18.32
N SER A 250 -40.57 10.19 -17.05
CA SER A 250 -41.78 9.88 -16.29
C SER A 250 -41.82 10.52 -14.90
N SER A 251 -40.81 11.31 -14.53
CA SER A 251 -40.65 11.86 -13.19
C SER A 251 -40.15 13.30 -13.18
N VAL A 252 -40.49 14.01 -12.14
CA VAL A 252 -39.80 15.22 -11.71
C VAL A 252 -38.69 14.78 -10.77
N ASP A 253 -37.42 15.03 -11.15
CA ASP A 253 -36.27 14.52 -10.45
C ASP A 253 -35.79 15.51 -9.41
N LEU A 254 -35.79 15.06 -8.16
CA LEU A 254 -35.23 15.74 -7.01
C LEU A 254 -33.91 15.07 -6.61
N VAL A 255 -32.99 15.84 -6.05
CA VAL A 255 -31.77 15.32 -5.45
C VAL A 255 -31.66 15.82 -4.02
N VAL A 256 -31.49 14.87 -3.11
CA VAL A 256 -31.19 15.15 -1.70
C VAL A 256 -29.68 15.26 -1.56
N LYS A 257 -29.19 16.47 -1.34
CA LYS A 257 -27.77 16.80 -1.18
C LYS A 257 -27.42 16.91 0.30
N GLN A 258 -26.38 16.24 0.71
CA GLN A 258 -25.92 16.22 2.09
C GLN A 258 -24.46 15.77 2.18
N TYR A 259 -23.82 16.04 3.31
CA TYR A 259 -22.50 15.52 3.63
C TYR A 259 -22.62 14.51 4.76
N VAL A 260 -22.17 13.27 4.53
CA VAL A 260 -22.36 12.13 5.44
C VAL A 260 -21.00 11.57 5.85
N LEU A 261 -20.87 11.11 7.09
CA LEU A 261 -19.68 10.41 7.54
C LEU A 261 -19.31 9.27 6.59
N VAL A 262 -18.07 9.27 6.10
CA VAL A 262 -17.55 8.30 5.13
C VAL A 262 -17.78 6.86 5.60
N GLU A 263 -17.55 6.61 6.90
CA GLU A 263 -17.70 5.30 7.53
C GLU A 263 -19.14 4.78 7.52
N GLN A 264 -20.11 5.67 7.56
CA GLN A 264 -21.53 5.34 7.71
C GLN A 264 -22.33 5.45 6.40
N ARG A 265 -21.69 5.86 5.33
CA ARG A 265 -22.33 6.15 4.05
C ARG A 265 -23.27 5.04 3.57
N THR A 266 -22.83 3.79 3.58
CA THR A 266 -23.62 2.66 3.06
C THR A 266 -24.89 2.42 3.88
N GLY A 267 -24.76 2.37 5.20
CA GLY A 267 -25.90 2.22 6.09
C GLY A 267 -26.85 3.41 6.05
N TYR A 268 -26.30 4.61 5.92
CA TYR A 268 -27.09 5.83 5.79
C TYR A 268 -27.93 5.84 4.50
N ILE A 269 -27.35 5.47 3.35
CA ILE A 269 -28.07 5.39 2.07
C ILE A 269 -29.27 4.47 2.18
N ALA A 270 -29.09 3.28 2.74
CA ALA A 270 -30.19 2.30 2.90
C ALA A 270 -31.30 2.87 3.79
N ALA A 271 -30.96 3.41 4.96
CA ALA A 271 -31.92 3.99 5.89
C ALA A 271 -32.62 5.23 5.33
N ALA A 272 -31.89 6.08 4.59
CA ALA A 272 -32.47 7.27 3.96
C ALA A 272 -33.47 6.91 2.86
N ASN A 273 -33.12 5.98 1.98
CA ASN A 273 -34.00 5.53 0.91
C ASN A 273 -35.30 4.92 1.46
N GLU A 274 -35.20 4.06 2.47
CA GLU A 274 -36.36 3.46 3.12
C GLU A 274 -37.28 4.53 3.74
N ARG A 275 -36.69 5.50 4.48
CA ARG A 275 -37.47 6.58 5.10
C ARG A 275 -38.14 7.50 4.09
N ILE A 276 -37.41 7.87 3.01
CA ILE A 276 -37.94 8.69 1.93
C ILE A 276 -39.13 7.98 1.28
N TYR A 277 -38.95 6.70 0.93
CA TYR A 277 -40.01 5.89 0.30
C TYR A 277 -41.28 5.83 1.17
N ASN A 278 -41.13 5.49 2.45
CA ASN A 278 -42.25 5.39 3.37
C ASN A 278 -42.95 6.75 3.60
N ALA A 279 -42.18 7.84 3.69
CA ALA A 279 -42.72 9.17 3.91
C ALA A 279 -43.47 9.71 2.70
N LEU A 280 -42.97 9.46 1.47
CA LEU A 280 -43.67 9.87 0.25
C LEU A 280 -44.99 9.13 0.11
N ASN A 281 -45.01 7.80 0.34
CA ASN A 281 -46.23 7.01 0.33
C ASN A 281 -47.23 7.45 1.39
N ALA A 282 -46.80 7.72 2.61
CA ALA A 282 -47.65 8.21 3.68
C ALA A 282 -48.23 9.59 3.41
N ALA A 283 -47.55 10.45 2.65
CA ALA A 283 -47.99 11.77 2.23
C ALA A 283 -48.86 11.75 0.96
N GLY A 284 -49.08 10.56 0.35
CA GLY A 284 -49.84 10.46 -0.90
C GLY A 284 -49.07 11.00 -2.12
N ILE A 285 -47.75 11.13 -2.03
CA ILE A 285 -46.90 11.58 -3.13
C ILE A 285 -46.57 10.37 -3.98
N GLU A 286 -46.99 10.38 -5.23
CA GLU A 286 -46.80 9.27 -6.16
C GLU A 286 -45.33 9.17 -6.63
N ILE A 287 -44.77 7.95 -6.55
CA ILE A 287 -43.53 7.61 -7.18
C ILE A 287 -43.89 6.95 -8.53
N PRO A 288 -43.61 7.61 -9.65
CA PRO A 288 -44.18 7.20 -10.94
C PRO A 288 -43.58 5.91 -11.44
N PHE A 289 -44.44 5.04 -11.98
CA PHE A 289 -44.03 4.00 -12.91
C PHE A 289 -43.70 4.61 -14.27
N PRO A 290 -43.02 3.88 -15.16
CA PRO A 290 -42.79 4.35 -16.52
C PRO A 290 -44.13 4.69 -17.19
N GLN A 291 -44.31 5.94 -17.60
CA GLN A 291 -45.49 6.44 -18.28
C GLN A 291 -45.27 6.40 -19.79
N ARG A 292 -46.31 5.97 -20.57
CA ARG A 292 -46.27 5.96 -22.02
C ARG A 292 -47.58 6.42 -22.57
N ASP A 293 -47.59 7.44 -23.41
CA ASP A 293 -48.74 7.83 -24.19
C ASP A 293 -48.89 6.87 -25.39
N ILE A 294 -50.02 6.19 -25.47
CA ILE A 294 -50.32 5.23 -26.55
C ILE A 294 -51.31 5.89 -27.52
N ASN A 295 -50.89 6.12 -28.74
CA ASN A 295 -51.77 6.58 -29.81
C ASN A 295 -52.26 5.37 -30.66
N ILE A 296 -53.50 4.93 -30.44
CA ILE A 296 -54.11 3.81 -31.16
C ILE A 296 -54.64 4.30 -32.50
N ARG A 297 -53.93 4.00 -33.59
CA ARG A 297 -54.34 4.39 -34.95
C ARG A 297 -55.40 3.47 -35.58
N GLN A 298 -55.49 2.22 -35.16
CA GLN A 298 -56.50 1.23 -35.59
C GLN A 298 -56.84 0.33 -34.42
N MET A 299 -58.13 0.19 -34.11
CA MET A 299 -58.60 -0.88 -33.20
C MET A 299 -58.95 -2.10 -34.06
N PRO A 300 -58.61 -3.36 -33.61
CA PRO A 300 -59.12 -4.54 -34.27
C PRO A 300 -60.66 -4.55 -34.12
N VAL A 301 -61.35 -4.73 -35.23
CA VAL A 301 -62.80 -4.86 -35.25
C VAL A 301 -63.12 -6.15 -34.47
N SER A 302 -63.90 -6.07 -33.38
CA SER A 302 -64.37 -7.25 -32.72
C SER A 302 -65.39 -7.95 -33.64
N GLU A 303 -65.00 -9.07 -34.22
CA GLU A 303 -65.97 -9.98 -34.86
C GLU A 303 -66.92 -10.50 -33.75
N LYS A 304 -68.22 -10.19 -33.95
CA LYS A 304 -69.33 -10.72 -33.14
C LYS A 304 -69.63 -12.17 -33.53
#